data_75fe0735a2aabef1d8173c11e6fc34fe
#
_entry.id   75fe0735a2aabef1d8173c11e6fc34fe
#
_cell.length_a   1.000
_cell.length_b   1.000
_cell.length_c   1.000
_cell.angle_alpha   90.00
_cell.angle_beta   90.00
_cell.angle_gamma   90.00
#
_symmetry.space_group_name_H-M   'P 1'
#
loop_
_entity.id
_entity.type
_entity.pdbx_description
1 polymer ?
#
loop_
_entity_poly.entity_id
_entity_poly.type
_entity_poly.pdbx_seq_one_letter_code
_entity_poly.pdbx_strand_id
1 'polypeptide(L)'
;MIRITSSKKSNSLLDEITALSKIRNALLNDKIAKKICKEKGIGEWFLAGVPIKFDKIKQSAKTVDSYIILNKSLLKKPFDIMMRYVIHELTHSIQHVQNFRKKDTKKENEEYLDKDTEVEAFKYQVEFDAENRGQGKAEKYVEDLLDYHKIKGKERADKRDELLDEPR
;
A
#
# COMPACT_ATOMS: atom_id res chain seq x y z
N MET A 1 -10.91 -13.90 46.18
CA MET A 1 -10.83 -14.50 44.82
C MET A 1 -10.82 -13.37 43.79
N ILE A 2 -9.63 -12.98 43.35
CA ILE A 2 -9.47 -11.86 42.40
C ILE A 2 -9.64 -12.46 41.01
N ARG A 3 -10.74 -12.12 40.31
CA ARG A 3 -10.91 -12.43 38.87
C ARG A 3 -10.00 -11.50 38.10
N ILE A 4 -8.89 -12.01 37.60
CA ILE A 4 -8.10 -11.34 36.56
C ILE A 4 -8.87 -11.49 35.27
N THR A 5 -9.62 -10.46 34.92
CA THR A 5 -10.15 -10.31 33.56
C THR A 5 -8.95 -10.01 32.64
N SER A 6 -8.36 -11.06 32.07
CA SER A 6 -7.33 -10.96 31.04
C SER A 6 -7.92 -10.24 29.85
N SER A 7 -7.49 -9.03 29.65
CA SER A 7 -8.09 -8.07 28.77
C SER A 7 -7.86 -8.46 27.30
N LYS A 8 -8.93 -8.54 26.50
CA LYS A 8 -8.90 -8.55 25.03
C LYS A 8 -8.00 -7.43 24.43
N LYS A 9 -7.64 -6.44 25.22
CA LYS A 9 -6.78 -5.31 24.86
C LYS A 9 -5.29 -5.67 24.80
N SER A 10 -4.80 -6.59 25.64
CA SER A 10 -3.39 -7.01 25.64
C SER A 10 -3.06 -7.90 24.43
N ASN A 11 -3.99 -8.74 23.99
CA ASN A 11 -3.82 -9.56 22.79
C ASN A 11 -3.76 -8.71 21.52
N SER A 12 -4.58 -7.65 21.43
CA SER A 12 -4.58 -6.72 20.28
C SER A 12 -3.25 -5.98 20.13
N LEU A 13 -2.61 -5.54 21.21
CA LEU A 13 -1.32 -4.87 21.15
C LEU A 13 -0.20 -5.82 20.74
N LEU A 14 -0.20 -7.04 21.25
CA LEU A 14 0.77 -8.06 20.87
C LEU A 14 0.63 -8.44 19.39
N ASP A 15 -0.60 -8.55 18.89
CA ASP A 15 -0.87 -8.81 17.49
C ASP A 15 -0.33 -7.67 16.59
N GLU A 16 -0.51 -6.41 17.01
CA GLU A 16 0.04 -5.25 16.28
C GLU A 16 1.58 -5.27 16.25
N ILE A 17 2.22 -5.50 17.38
CA ILE A 17 3.70 -5.59 17.49
C ILE A 17 4.23 -6.72 16.60
N THR A 18 3.59 -7.88 16.66
CA THR A 18 3.97 -9.06 15.86
C THR A 18 3.81 -8.77 14.37
N ALA A 19 2.70 -8.13 13.96
CA ALA A 19 2.44 -7.76 12.59
C ALA A 19 3.46 -6.72 12.09
N LEU A 20 3.77 -5.69 12.88
CA LEU A 20 4.77 -4.67 12.52
C LEU A 20 6.16 -5.29 12.34
N SER A 21 6.56 -6.23 13.20
CA SER A 21 7.82 -6.96 13.04
C SER A 21 7.86 -7.77 11.74
N LYS A 22 6.78 -8.48 11.40
CA LYS A 22 6.66 -9.24 10.15
C LYS A 22 6.70 -8.31 8.93
N ILE A 23 5.98 -7.20 8.97
CA ILE A 23 5.98 -6.20 7.89
C ILE A 23 7.40 -5.67 7.67
N ARG A 24 8.09 -5.29 8.74
CA ARG A 24 9.46 -4.76 8.66
C ARG A 24 10.40 -5.77 8.01
N ASN A 25 10.36 -7.01 8.47
CA ASN A 25 11.17 -8.08 7.90
C ASN A 25 10.81 -8.36 6.43
N ALA A 26 9.53 -8.35 6.09
CA ALA A 26 9.08 -8.52 4.72
C ALA A 26 9.59 -7.39 3.81
N LEU A 27 9.45 -6.12 4.20
CA LEU A 27 9.93 -4.96 3.42
C LEU A 27 11.42 -5.04 3.12
N LEU A 28 12.24 -5.45 4.10
CA LEU A 28 13.69 -5.57 3.94
C LEU A 28 14.10 -6.66 2.94
N ASN A 29 13.23 -7.63 2.67
CA ASN A 29 13.50 -8.76 1.77
C ASN A 29 12.68 -8.72 0.48
N ASP A 30 11.69 -7.84 0.38
CA ASP A 30 10.80 -7.77 -0.77
C ASP A 30 11.45 -7.11 -1.97
N LYS A 31 11.33 -7.76 -3.15
CA LYS A 31 11.93 -7.27 -4.40
C LYS A 31 11.29 -5.98 -4.88
N ILE A 32 9.97 -5.84 -4.71
CA ILE A 32 9.24 -4.64 -5.18
C ILE A 32 9.55 -3.46 -4.28
N ALA A 33 9.60 -3.64 -2.95
CA ALA A 33 10.02 -2.58 -2.03
C ALA A 33 11.43 -2.06 -2.36
N LYS A 34 12.38 -2.96 -2.63
CA LYS A 34 13.74 -2.59 -3.06
C LYS A 34 13.76 -1.92 -4.43
N LYS A 35 12.95 -2.40 -5.38
CA LYS A 35 12.78 -1.78 -6.70
C LYS A 35 12.30 -0.33 -6.56
N ILE A 36 11.29 -0.06 -5.74
CA ILE A 36 10.79 1.29 -5.48
C ILE A 36 11.91 2.18 -4.96
N CYS A 37 12.65 1.73 -3.95
CA CYS A 37 13.78 2.50 -3.41
C CYS A 37 14.82 2.83 -4.49
N LYS A 38 15.21 1.84 -5.31
CA LYS A 38 16.18 1.99 -6.39
C LYS A 38 15.72 3.00 -7.45
N GLU A 39 14.48 2.85 -7.94
CA GLU A 39 13.93 3.71 -9.00
C GLU A 39 13.70 5.14 -8.51
N LYS A 40 13.42 5.31 -7.23
CA LYS A 40 13.28 6.62 -6.59
C LYS A 40 14.60 7.21 -6.08
N GLY A 41 15.73 6.54 -6.25
CA GLY A 41 17.03 7.02 -5.77
C GLY A 41 17.14 7.15 -4.25
N ILE A 42 16.35 6.34 -3.52
CA ILE A 42 16.40 6.25 -2.04
C ILE A 42 17.14 4.97 -1.65
N GLY A 43 18.00 5.06 -0.63
CA GLY A 43 18.69 3.89 -0.11
C GLY A 43 17.74 2.91 0.56
N GLU A 44 18.04 1.59 0.48
CA GLU A 44 17.24 0.54 1.13
C GLU A 44 17.13 0.70 2.65
N TRP A 45 18.01 1.50 3.28
CA TRP A 45 17.91 1.87 4.70
C TRP A 45 16.55 2.49 5.05
N PHE A 46 15.88 3.12 4.08
CA PHE A 46 14.55 3.69 4.26
C PHE A 46 13.52 2.62 4.67
N LEU A 47 13.63 1.41 4.11
CA LEU A 47 12.74 0.28 4.43
C LEU A 47 12.86 -0.15 5.91
N ALA A 48 14.04 0.03 6.50
CA ALA A 48 14.24 -0.24 7.92
C ALA A 48 13.60 0.83 8.83
N GLY A 49 13.58 2.08 8.36
CA GLY A 49 13.19 3.24 9.18
C GLY A 49 11.80 3.82 8.90
N VAL A 50 11.14 3.48 7.77
CA VAL A 50 9.84 4.05 7.45
C VAL A 50 8.84 3.83 8.58
N PRO A 51 8.20 4.89 9.11
CA PRO A 51 7.31 4.75 10.25
C PRO A 51 5.97 4.11 9.82
N ILE A 52 5.59 3.04 10.53
CA ILE A 52 4.36 2.28 10.27
C ILE A 52 3.62 2.08 11.59
N LYS A 53 2.33 2.32 11.60
CA LYS A 53 1.45 2.05 12.75
C LYS A 53 0.10 1.50 12.33
N PHE A 54 -0.58 0.84 13.25
CA PHE A 54 -1.99 0.50 13.13
C PHE A 54 -2.87 1.55 13.81
N ASP A 55 -4.00 1.87 13.19
CA ASP A 55 -5.00 2.77 13.78
C ASP A 55 -6.41 2.42 13.26
N LYS A 56 -7.43 3.00 13.88
CA LYS A 56 -8.80 2.94 13.38
C LYS A 56 -9.00 4.06 12.37
N ILE A 57 -8.99 3.70 11.10
CA ILE A 57 -9.22 4.62 9.98
C ILE A 57 -10.33 4.09 9.07
N LYS A 58 -10.88 4.93 8.20
CA LYS A 58 -11.95 4.52 7.26
C LYS A 58 -11.40 3.66 6.11
N GLN A 59 -10.24 4.04 5.58
CA GLN A 59 -9.56 3.34 4.49
C GLN A 59 -8.85 2.09 5.02
N SER A 60 -8.41 1.20 4.12
CA SER A 60 -7.56 0.07 4.48
C SER A 60 -6.17 0.53 4.95
N ALA A 61 -5.62 1.55 4.31
CA ALA A 61 -4.36 2.19 4.67
C ALA A 61 -4.36 3.65 4.19
N LYS A 62 -3.43 4.45 4.69
CA LYS A 62 -3.14 5.80 4.20
C LYS A 62 -1.74 6.23 4.63
N THR A 63 -1.16 7.18 3.90
CA THR A 63 0.08 7.86 4.28
C THR A 63 -0.24 9.30 4.72
N VAL A 64 0.32 9.70 5.87
CA VAL A 64 0.23 11.07 6.41
C VAL A 64 1.62 11.47 6.86
N ASP A 65 2.17 12.55 6.32
CA ASP A 65 3.50 13.06 6.68
C ASP A 65 4.60 11.96 6.68
N SER A 66 4.61 11.14 5.64
CA SER A 66 5.49 9.96 5.48
C SER A 66 5.20 8.78 6.41
N TYR A 67 4.24 8.88 7.31
CA TYR A 67 3.80 7.78 8.18
C TYR A 67 2.81 6.89 7.45
N ILE A 68 3.07 5.61 7.39
CA ILE A 68 2.13 4.60 6.91
C ILE A 68 1.19 4.22 8.05
N ILE A 69 -0.10 4.43 7.84
CA ILE A 69 -1.15 4.09 8.81
C ILE A 69 -2.01 2.98 8.23
N LEU A 70 -1.99 1.82 8.87
CA LEU A 70 -2.74 0.64 8.49
C LEU A 70 -4.00 0.51 9.33
N ASN A 71 -5.12 0.17 8.71
CA ASN A 71 -6.34 -0.11 9.45
C ASN A 71 -6.17 -1.38 10.29
N LYS A 72 -6.57 -1.35 11.55
CA LYS A 72 -6.54 -2.51 12.44
C LYS A 72 -7.31 -3.72 11.91
N SER A 73 -8.29 -3.52 11.03
CA SER A 73 -9.01 -4.60 10.36
C SER A 73 -8.10 -5.50 9.49
N LEU A 74 -6.96 -4.95 9.02
CA LEU A 74 -5.97 -5.72 8.23
C LEU A 74 -5.28 -6.81 9.06
N LEU A 75 -5.26 -6.71 10.40
CA LEU A 75 -4.74 -7.77 11.27
C LEU A 75 -5.50 -9.09 11.13
N LYS A 76 -6.73 -9.05 10.63
CA LYS A 76 -7.58 -10.22 10.37
C LYS A 76 -7.51 -10.72 8.92
N LYS A 77 -6.75 -10.05 8.07
CA LYS A 77 -6.57 -10.42 6.66
C LYS A 77 -5.31 -11.26 6.47
N PRO A 78 -5.22 -12.03 5.38
CA PRO A 78 -3.97 -12.68 4.99
C PRO A 78 -2.83 -11.67 4.90
N PHE A 79 -1.62 -12.10 5.26
CA PHE A 79 -0.46 -11.21 5.34
C PHE A 79 -0.09 -10.58 3.99
N ASP A 80 -0.21 -11.33 2.89
CA ASP A 80 -0.02 -10.83 1.53
C ASP A 80 -0.99 -9.71 1.16
N ILE A 81 -2.24 -9.80 1.62
CA ILE A 81 -3.23 -8.73 1.44
C ILE A 81 -2.81 -7.47 2.22
N MET A 82 -2.31 -7.63 3.45
CA MET A 82 -1.80 -6.52 4.23
C MET A 82 -0.59 -5.87 3.54
N MET A 83 0.37 -6.68 3.10
CA MET A 83 1.58 -6.20 2.43
C MET A 83 1.29 -5.45 1.13
N ARG A 84 0.27 -5.83 0.38
CA ARG A 84 -0.19 -5.10 -0.79
C ARG A 84 -0.47 -3.62 -0.49
N TYR A 85 -1.18 -3.35 0.60
CA TYR A 85 -1.43 -1.98 1.05
C TYR A 85 -0.16 -1.31 1.56
N VAL A 86 0.71 -2.05 2.24
CA VAL A 86 2.01 -1.51 2.69
C VAL A 86 2.87 -1.05 1.51
N ILE A 87 2.92 -1.79 0.42
CA ILE A 87 3.66 -1.41 -0.80
C ILE A 87 3.08 -0.14 -1.43
N HIS A 88 1.75 -0.03 -1.52
CA HIS A 88 1.08 1.17 -1.99
C HIS A 88 1.47 2.41 -1.16
N GLU A 89 1.31 2.30 0.14
CA GLU A 89 1.60 3.41 1.07
C GLU A 89 3.10 3.71 1.19
N LEU A 90 3.98 2.70 1.00
CA LEU A 90 5.42 2.91 0.92
C LEU A 90 5.77 3.84 -0.24
N THR A 91 5.13 3.66 -1.38
CA THR A 91 5.31 4.54 -2.55
C THR A 91 4.95 5.98 -2.19
N HIS A 92 3.81 6.22 -1.55
CA HIS A 92 3.42 7.55 -1.08
C HIS A 92 4.36 8.11 -0.03
N SER A 93 4.83 7.29 0.91
CA SER A 93 5.80 7.71 1.93
C SER A 93 7.11 8.19 1.30
N ILE A 94 7.60 7.48 0.29
CA ILE A 94 8.79 7.88 -0.47
C ILE A 94 8.54 9.16 -1.27
N GLN A 95 7.42 9.26 -1.98
CA GLN A 95 7.02 10.46 -2.72
C GLN A 95 6.98 11.69 -1.80
N HIS A 96 6.47 11.52 -0.58
CA HIS A 96 6.40 12.59 0.41
C HIS A 96 7.80 13.04 0.88
N VAL A 97 8.68 12.10 1.23
CA VAL A 97 10.04 12.38 1.71
C VAL A 97 10.87 13.09 0.64
N GLN A 98 10.71 12.70 -0.61
CA GLN A 98 11.45 13.29 -1.72
C GLN A 98 10.97 14.69 -2.11
N ASN A 99 9.95 15.23 -1.43
CA ASN A 99 9.28 16.46 -1.87
C ASN A 99 8.93 16.42 -3.37
N PHE A 100 8.67 15.25 -3.93
CA PHE A 100 7.93 15.11 -5.17
C PHE A 100 6.49 15.61 -4.96
N ARG A 101 6.41 16.78 -4.37
CA ARG A 101 5.42 17.77 -4.73
C ARG A 101 5.80 18.29 -6.14
N LYS A 102 5.83 17.47 -7.16
CA LYS A 102 5.00 17.88 -8.27
C LYS A 102 3.72 18.22 -7.55
N LYS A 103 3.43 19.53 -7.34
CA LYS A 103 2.10 19.98 -6.96
C LYS A 103 1.25 19.08 -7.79
N ASP A 104 0.54 18.13 -7.16
CA ASP A 104 -0.56 17.52 -7.86
C ASP A 104 -1.25 18.73 -8.41
N THR A 105 -1.05 18.98 -9.69
CA THR A 105 -1.73 20.08 -10.36
C THR A 105 -3.14 19.55 -10.44
N LYS A 106 -3.80 19.53 -9.26
CA LYS A 106 -5.20 19.27 -9.14
C LYS A 106 -5.87 20.28 -10.02
N LYS A 107 -6.12 19.88 -11.23
CA LYS A 107 -7.34 20.33 -11.87
C LYS A 107 -8.42 19.83 -10.93
N GLU A 108 -9.23 20.73 -10.39
CA GLU A 108 -10.25 20.44 -9.37
C GLU A 108 -11.22 19.30 -9.70
N ASN A 109 -11.12 18.70 -10.89
CA ASN A 109 -11.95 17.66 -11.49
C ASN A 109 -11.19 16.37 -11.86
N GLU A 110 -9.93 16.18 -11.44
CA GLU A 110 -9.17 14.98 -11.76
C GLU A 110 -9.65 13.82 -10.88
N GLU A 111 -10.11 12.73 -11.52
CA GLU A 111 -10.52 11.54 -10.82
C GLU A 111 -9.33 10.90 -10.09
N TYR A 112 -9.59 10.15 -9.00
CA TYR A 112 -8.56 9.57 -8.14
C TYR A 112 -7.54 8.72 -8.90
N LEU A 113 -8.00 7.92 -9.90
CA LEU A 113 -7.12 7.07 -10.73
C LEU A 113 -6.37 7.82 -11.84
N ASP A 114 -6.58 9.12 -11.98
CA ASP A 114 -5.85 9.95 -12.95
C ASP A 114 -4.68 10.71 -12.34
N LYS A 115 -4.52 10.64 -11.01
CA LYS A 115 -3.38 11.23 -10.33
C LYS A 115 -2.14 10.39 -10.56
N ASP A 116 -1.10 10.97 -11.14
CA ASP A 116 0.19 10.30 -11.39
C ASP A 116 0.75 9.58 -10.16
N THR A 117 0.60 10.18 -8.98
CA THR A 117 1.07 9.62 -7.70
C THR A 117 0.31 8.35 -7.30
N GLU A 118 -1.00 8.33 -7.54
CA GLU A 118 -1.85 7.17 -7.26
C GLU A 118 -1.63 6.06 -8.27
N VAL A 119 -1.56 6.42 -9.57
CA VAL A 119 -1.28 5.46 -10.65
C VAL A 119 0.05 4.75 -10.38
N GLU A 120 1.10 5.48 -10.03
CA GLU A 120 2.39 4.91 -9.69
C GLU A 120 2.29 3.95 -8.48
N ALA A 121 1.62 4.35 -7.40
CA ALA A 121 1.45 3.52 -6.22
C ALA A 121 0.65 2.24 -6.54
N PHE A 122 -0.40 2.34 -7.35
CA PHE A 122 -1.16 1.16 -7.81
C PHE A 122 -0.33 0.23 -8.71
N LYS A 123 0.52 0.76 -9.59
CA LYS A 123 1.40 -0.07 -10.43
C LYS A 123 2.32 -0.95 -9.59
N TYR A 124 2.99 -0.39 -8.59
CA TYR A 124 3.83 -1.18 -7.67
C TYR A 124 3.01 -2.18 -6.85
N GLN A 125 1.81 -1.80 -6.42
CA GLN A 125 0.91 -2.69 -5.71
C GLN A 125 0.47 -3.87 -6.58
N VAL A 126 0.14 -3.63 -7.86
CA VAL A 126 -0.24 -4.66 -8.82
C VAL A 126 0.94 -5.59 -9.13
N GLU A 127 2.13 -5.03 -9.31
CA GLU A 127 3.36 -5.80 -9.52
C GLU A 127 3.66 -6.70 -8.30
N PHE A 128 3.50 -6.18 -7.09
CA PHE A 128 3.62 -6.96 -5.85
C PHE A 128 2.61 -8.13 -5.81
N ASP A 129 1.36 -7.88 -6.18
CA ASP A 129 0.34 -8.93 -6.25
C ASP A 129 0.68 -9.99 -7.30
N ALA A 130 1.19 -9.60 -8.46
CA ALA A 130 1.60 -10.53 -9.51
C ALA A 130 2.76 -11.44 -9.04
N GLU A 131 3.78 -10.88 -8.39
CA GLU A 131 4.93 -11.61 -7.85
C GLU A 131 4.55 -12.58 -6.72
N ASN A 132 3.71 -12.15 -5.78
CA ASN A 132 3.43 -12.90 -4.56
C ASN A 132 2.17 -13.75 -4.61
N ARG A 133 1.22 -13.42 -5.48
CA ARG A 133 -0.10 -14.07 -5.54
C ARG A 133 -0.44 -14.61 -6.92
N GLY A 134 0.35 -14.26 -7.92
CA GLY A 134 0.20 -14.67 -9.31
C GLY A 134 -0.58 -13.65 -10.16
N GLN A 135 -0.24 -13.64 -11.45
CA GLN A 135 -0.75 -12.66 -12.44
C GLN A 135 -2.28 -12.60 -12.48
N GLY A 136 -2.97 -13.75 -12.44
CA GLY A 136 -4.43 -13.77 -12.50
C GLY A 136 -5.11 -13.07 -11.31
N LYS A 137 -4.49 -13.07 -10.13
CA LYS A 137 -5.00 -12.33 -8.95
C LYS A 137 -4.71 -10.84 -9.05
N ALA A 138 -3.57 -10.46 -9.63
CA ALA A 138 -3.25 -9.07 -9.93
C ALA A 138 -4.23 -8.48 -10.94
N GLU A 139 -4.51 -9.19 -12.02
CA GLU A 139 -5.50 -8.78 -13.02
C GLU A 139 -6.90 -8.64 -12.40
N LYS A 140 -7.32 -9.63 -11.61
CA LYS A 140 -8.60 -9.55 -10.90
C LYS A 140 -8.67 -8.33 -9.97
N TYR A 141 -7.60 -8.02 -9.28
CA TYR A 141 -7.53 -6.85 -8.42
C TYR A 141 -7.72 -5.55 -9.22
N VAL A 142 -7.08 -5.44 -10.40
CA VAL A 142 -7.25 -4.28 -11.28
C VAL A 142 -8.70 -4.17 -11.75
N GLU A 143 -9.33 -5.29 -12.15
CA GLU A 143 -10.74 -5.30 -12.55
C GLU A 143 -11.65 -4.84 -11.39
N ASP A 144 -11.46 -5.35 -10.18
CA ASP A 144 -12.22 -4.97 -9.00
C ASP A 144 -12.02 -3.47 -8.66
N LEU A 145 -10.82 -2.93 -8.85
CA LEU A 145 -10.51 -1.51 -8.68
C LEU A 145 -11.24 -0.63 -9.69
N LEU A 146 -11.24 -1.02 -10.97
CA LEU A 146 -11.93 -0.30 -12.02
C LEU A 146 -13.46 -0.33 -11.82
N ASP A 147 -14.00 -1.45 -11.33
CA ASP A 147 -15.42 -1.56 -10.96
C ASP A 147 -15.77 -0.64 -9.79
N TYR A 148 -14.92 -0.60 -8.76
CA TYR A 148 -15.11 0.28 -7.61
C TYR A 148 -15.17 1.76 -8.02
N HIS A 149 -14.32 2.17 -8.95
CA HIS A 149 -14.30 3.54 -9.50
C HIS A 149 -15.30 3.74 -10.65
N LYS A 150 -16.09 2.72 -11.01
CA LYS A 150 -17.13 2.77 -12.06
C LYS A 150 -16.60 3.14 -13.46
N ILE A 151 -15.35 2.83 -13.73
CA ILE A 151 -14.70 3.10 -15.02
C ILE A 151 -15.20 2.09 -16.06
N LYS A 152 -15.63 2.56 -17.24
CA LYS A 152 -16.28 1.75 -18.28
C LYS A 152 -15.73 2.06 -19.68
N GLY A 153 -16.09 1.19 -20.62
CA GLY A 153 -15.84 1.40 -22.05
C GLY A 153 -14.35 1.46 -22.40
N LYS A 154 -14.00 2.36 -23.30
CA LYS A 154 -12.61 2.53 -23.78
C LYS A 154 -11.67 2.97 -22.64
N GLU A 155 -12.12 3.89 -21.79
CA GLU A 155 -11.35 4.37 -20.65
C GLU A 155 -10.95 3.22 -19.71
N ARG A 156 -11.85 2.22 -19.50
CA ARG A 156 -11.54 1.03 -18.72
C ARG A 156 -10.40 0.22 -19.35
N ALA A 157 -10.42 0.02 -20.64
CA ALA A 157 -9.36 -0.72 -21.34
C ALA A 157 -8.01 0.00 -21.23
N ASP A 158 -7.99 1.29 -21.50
CA ASP A 158 -6.79 2.13 -21.43
C ASP A 158 -6.21 2.13 -20.01
N LYS A 159 -7.07 2.30 -18.99
CA LYS A 159 -6.64 2.31 -17.57
C LYS A 159 -6.20 0.93 -17.08
N ARG A 160 -6.86 -0.13 -17.54
CA ARG A 160 -6.45 -1.52 -17.24
C ARG A 160 -5.04 -1.78 -17.76
N ASP A 161 -4.78 -1.43 -19.02
CA ASP A 161 -3.48 -1.63 -19.63
C ASP A 161 -2.40 -0.78 -18.93
N GLU A 162 -2.74 0.46 -18.55
CA GLU A 162 -1.84 1.33 -17.79
C GLU A 162 -1.45 0.72 -16.44
N LEU A 163 -2.42 0.17 -15.68
CA LEU A 163 -2.18 -0.37 -14.34
C LEU A 163 -1.50 -1.74 -14.34
N LEU A 164 -1.63 -2.51 -15.43
CA LEU A 164 -0.96 -3.80 -15.60
C LEU A 164 0.42 -3.68 -16.25
N ASP A 165 0.76 -2.51 -16.80
CA ASP A 165 2.09 -2.24 -17.35
C ASP A 165 3.11 -2.02 -16.23
N GLU A 166 4.38 -2.35 -16.49
CA GLU A 166 5.44 -2.12 -15.50
C GLU A 166 5.57 -0.63 -15.17
N PRO A 167 5.80 -0.28 -13.89
CA PRO A 167 6.10 1.09 -13.51
C PRO A 167 7.42 1.51 -14.19
N ARG A 168 7.37 2.65 -14.88
CA ARG A 168 8.52 3.23 -15.59
C ARG A 168 9.19 4.30 -14.75
#